data_6fdcac816fc37956b02642f867780216
#
_entry.id   6fdcac816fc37956b02642f867780216
#
_cell.length_a   1.000
_cell.length_b   1.000
_cell.length_c   1.000
_cell.angle_alpha   90.00
_cell.angle_beta   90.00
_cell.angle_gamma   90.00
#
_symmetry.space_group_name_H-M   'P 1'
#
loop_
_entity.id
_entity.type
_entity.pdbx_description
1 polymer ?
#
loop_
_entity_poly.entity_id
_entity_poly.type
_entity_poly.pdbx_seq_one_letter_code
_entity_poly.pdbx_strand_id
1 'polypeptide(L)'
;MVAAGAVVYRPGSEVLLVHRPRYDDWAFPKGKLDPDEHITAAAVREVAEESGVRIRLGPPLTAQRYAIAGGRSKTVHYWVGRAVGDDDVSGYVPNEEIDGVEWVRDDRARLALTYEVDRQTLREARRLRKKTHALVVLRHGDARPRKTWRRDDRERPLAEDGLCQAERLVPVLAAYDASRVVTSSSLRCRQTVEPYARGRGVDLVRDDGLSEEDATPEAVASAVAPLLNLDAGSVLCTHRPVLPLVWEALGLERVKLEPASMLVVHHRRGAVVGLETHGV
;
A
#
# COMPACT_ATOMS: atom_id res chain seq x y z
N MET A 1 -10.39 -16.75 9.13
CA MET A 1 -9.63 -15.70 9.84
C MET A 1 -8.62 -15.12 8.87
N VAL A 2 -8.55 -13.78 8.77
CA VAL A 2 -7.55 -13.08 7.93
C VAL A 2 -6.57 -12.37 8.84
N ALA A 3 -5.29 -12.36 8.42
CA ALA A 3 -4.21 -11.64 9.07
C ALA A 3 -3.30 -10.99 8.02
N ALA A 4 -2.55 -9.99 8.41
CA ALA A 4 -1.64 -9.25 7.55
C ALA A 4 -0.31 -8.98 8.25
N GLY A 5 0.78 -8.91 7.50
CA GLY A 5 2.10 -8.63 8.03
C GLY A 5 3.12 -8.32 6.94
N ALA A 6 4.37 -8.19 7.29
CA ALA A 6 5.42 -7.90 6.33
C ALA A 6 6.73 -8.61 6.62
N VAL A 7 7.45 -8.96 5.56
CA VAL A 7 8.87 -9.30 5.61
C VAL A 7 9.65 -8.00 5.48
N VAL A 8 10.03 -7.43 6.62
CA VAL A 8 10.60 -6.08 6.69
C VAL A 8 12.11 -6.14 6.50
N TYR A 9 12.61 -5.33 5.58
CA TYR A 9 14.04 -5.17 5.33
C TYR A 9 14.52 -3.78 5.75
N ARG A 10 15.76 -3.71 6.29
CA ARG A 10 16.53 -2.48 6.42
C ARG A 10 17.82 -2.53 5.58
N PRO A 11 18.59 -1.43 5.45
CA PRO A 11 19.90 -1.47 4.82
C PRO A 11 20.80 -2.57 5.42
N GLY A 12 21.64 -3.20 4.60
CA GLY A 12 22.48 -4.32 5.05
C GLY A 12 21.86 -5.71 4.83
N SER A 13 20.67 -5.79 4.20
CA SER A 13 19.94 -7.05 3.98
C SER A 13 19.59 -7.78 5.27
N GLU A 14 19.20 -7.04 6.28
CA GLU A 14 18.67 -7.57 7.52
C GLU A 14 17.14 -7.59 7.48
N VAL A 15 16.58 -8.62 8.10
CA VAL A 15 15.14 -8.89 8.18
C VAL A 15 14.68 -8.80 9.62
N LEU A 16 13.57 -8.13 9.85
CA LEU A 16 12.94 -8.03 11.16
C LEU A 16 12.24 -9.33 11.51
N LEU A 17 12.59 -9.92 12.64
CA LEU A 17 11.92 -11.07 13.21
C LEU A 17 11.41 -10.72 14.61
N VAL A 18 10.33 -11.37 15.01
CA VAL A 18 9.73 -11.29 16.35
C VAL A 18 9.69 -12.67 16.99
N HIS A 19 9.97 -12.75 18.28
CA HIS A 19 9.84 -13.97 19.06
C HIS A 19 8.53 -13.97 19.86
N ARG A 20 7.77 -15.08 19.75
CA ARG A 20 6.49 -15.25 20.41
C ARG A 20 6.60 -16.27 21.53
N PRO A 21 6.65 -15.86 22.82
CA PRO A 21 6.91 -16.76 23.94
C PRO A 21 5.89 -17.88 24.08
N ARG A 22 4.63 -17.61 23.75
CA ARG A 22 3.55 -18.62 23.80
C ARG A 22 3.80 -19.84 22.91
N TYR A 23 4.53 -19.67 21.82
CA TYR A 23 4.78 -20.71 20.80
C TYR A 23 6.26 -21.10 20.76
N ASP A 24 7.12 -20.36 21.48
CA ASP A 24 8.57 -20.49 21.44
C ASP A 24 9.09 -20.49 19.99
N ASP A 25 8.64 -19.49 19.21
CA ASP A 25 8.93 -19.42 17.77
C ASP A 25 9.36 -18.02 17.31
N TRP A 26 10.22 -18.00 16.29
CA TRP A 26 10.58 -16.81 15.54
C TRP A 26 9.77 -16.74 14.24
N ALA A 27 9.16 -15.59 13.99
CA ALA A 27 8.28 -15.35 12.84
C ALA A 27 8.43 -13.92 12.30
N PHE A 28 7.81 -13.64 11.16
CA PHE A 28 7.60 -12.26 10.70
C PHE A 28 6.48 -11.61 11.50
N PRO A 29 6.60 -10.29 11.79
CA PRO A 29 5.52 -9.56 12.44
C PRO A 29 4.24 -9.58 11.59
N LYS A 30 3.12 -9.93 12.23
CA LYS A 30 1.79 -10.06 11.60
C LYS A 30 0.70 -10.28 12.62
N GLY A 31 -0.46 -9.75 12.39
CA GLY A 31 -1.61 -10.02 13.23
C GLY A 31 -2.95 -9.95 12.51
N LYS A 32 -4.03 -9.91 13.26
CA LYS A 32 -5.39 -9.94 12.75
C LYS A 32 -5.82 -8.54 12.30
N LEU A 33 -6.71 -8.51 11.31
CA LEU A 33 -7.39 -7.27 10.97
C LEU A 33 -8.38 -6.89 12.06
N ASP A 34 -8.44 -5.61 12.37
CA ASP A 34 -9.54 -5.04 13.16
C ASP A 34 -10.84 -4.98 12.32
N PRO A 35 -12.00 -4.82 12.96
CA PRO A 35 -13.26 -4.61 12.24
C PRO A 35 -13.13 -3.45 11.25
N ASP A 36 -13.55 -3.67 10.00
CA ASP A 36 -13.52 -2.69 8.89
C ASP A 36 -12.13 -2.16 8.51
N GLU A 37 -11.06 -2.74 9.03
CA GLU A 37 -9.69 -2.35 8.71
C GLU A 37 -9.25 -2.90 7.35
N HIS A 38 -8.64 -2.03 6.54
CA HIS A 38 -8.06 -2.46 5.28
C HIS A 38 -6.78 -3.27 5.52
N ILE A 39 -6.61 -4.33 4.73
CA ILE A 39 -5.53 -5.32 4.92
C ILE A 39 -4.12 -4.72 4.87
N THR A 40 -3.88 -3.70 4.06
CA THR A 40 -2.57 -3.01 3.99
C THR A 40 -2.31 -2.15 5.21
N ALA A 41 -3.36 -1.51 5.76
CA ALA A 41 -3.27 -0.76 7.00
C ALA A 41 -2.97 -1.68 8.18
N ALA A 42 -3.67 -2.83 8.26
CA ALA A 42 -3.40 -3.87 9.26
C ALA A 42 -1.94 -4.34 9.22
N ALA A 43 -1.38 -4.58 8.02
CA ALA A 43 0.02 -5.01 7.90
C ALA A 43 1.00 -3.99 8.50
N VAL A 44 0.77 -2.70 8.28
CA VAL A 44 1.64 -1.63 8.82
C VAL A 44 1.44 -1.48 10.32
N ARG A 45 0.19 -1.49 10.81
CA ARG A 45 -0.14 -1.40 12.23
C ARG A 45 0.48 -2.55 13.03
N GLU A 46 0.26 -3.79 12.59
CA GLU A 46 0.75 -4.99 13.27
C GLU A 46 2.28 -5.01 13.36
N VAL A 47 2.99 -4.62 12.30
CA VAL A 47 4.45 -4.49 12.36
C VAL A 47 4.87 -3.46 13.41
N ALA A 48 4.20 -2.31 13.46
CA ALA A 48 4.51 -1.27 14.43
C ALA A 48 4.18 -1.70 15.87
N GLU A 49 3.08 -2.40 16.11
CA GLU A 49 2.66 -2.91 17.43
C GLU A 49 3.60 -4.01 17.92
N GLU A 50 3.95 -4.98 17.07
CA GLU A 50 4.80 -6.13 17.46
C GLU A 50 6.30 -5.78 17.53
N SER A 51 6.76 -4.70 16.92
CA SER A 51 8.21 -4.40 16.84
C SER A 51 8.62 -2.97 17.17
N GLY A 52 7.69 -2.02 17.22
CA GLY A 52 7.99 -0.58 17.31
C GLY A 52 8.48 0.04 16.00
N VAL A 53 8.71 -0.74 14.96
CA VAL A 53 9.27 -0.26 13.69
C VAL A 53 8.17 0.22 12.75
N ARG A 54 8.28 1.46 12.28
CA ARG A 54 7.43 1.98 11.21
C ARG A 54 7.90 1.50 9.86
N ILE A 55 6.95 1.09 9.01
CA ILE A 55 7.27 0.57 7.68
C ILE A 55 6.43 1.23 6.59
N ARG A 56 6.88 1.08 5.36
CA ARG A 56 6.06 1.20 4.15
C ARG A 56 6.05 -0.13 3.41
N LEU A 57 4.94 -0.39 2.71
CA LEU A 57 4.80 -1.61 1.92
C LEU A 57 5.48 -1.48 0.55
N GLY A 58 6.10 -2.54 0.14
CA GLY A 58 6.58 -2.85 -1.20
C GLY A 58 5.70 -3.92 -1.85
N PRO A 59 6.22 -4.72 -2.81
CA PRO A 59 5.44 -5.71 -3.54
C PRO A 59 4.79 -6.75 -2.61
N PRO A 60 3.55 -7.20 -2.95
CA PRO A 60 2.88 -8.28 -2.24
C PRO A 60 3.61 -9.60 -2.44
N LEU A 61 3.48 -10.49 -1.46
CA LEU A 61 3.98 -11.85 -1.46
C LEU A 61 2.82 -12.85 -1.53
N THR A 62 3.12 -14.08 -1.85
CA THR A 62 2.13 -15.16 -1.86
C THR A 62 1.55 -15.33 -0.45
N ALA A 63 0.22 -15.28 -0.35
CA ALA A 63 -0.48 -15.45 0.93
C ALA A 63 -0.30 -16.87 1.48
N GLN A 64 0.00 -16.98 2.76
CA GLN A 64 0.03 -18.25 3.46
C GLN A 64 -1.41 -18.68 3.81
N ARG A 65 -1.72 -19.96 3.62
CA ARG A 65 -3.02 -20.54 4.02
C ARG A 65 -2.79 -21.82 4.77
N TYR A 66 -3.35 -21.93 5.97
CA TYR A 66 -3.24 -23.12 6.80
C TYR A 66 -4.48 -23.33 7.69
N ALA A 67 -4.70 -24.59 8.06
CA ALA A 67 -5.77 -24.96 8.98
C ALA A 67 -5.39 -24.59 10.42
N ILE A 68 -6.38 -24.11 11.18
CA ILE A 68 -6.28 -23.85 12.61
C ILE A 68 -7.31 -24.68 13.38
N ALA A 69 -7.19 -24.73 14.70
CA ALA A 69 -8.08 -25.48 15.56
C ALA A 69 -9.58 -25.15 15.28
N GLY A 70 -10.43 -26.17 15.41
CA GLY A 70 -11.86 -26.05 15.16
C GLY A 70 -12.24 -26.07 13.67
N GLY A 71 -11.44 -26.65 12.77
CA GLY A 71 -11.75 -26.81 11.34
C GLY A 71 -11.73 -25.49 10.54
N ARG A 72 -11.28 -24.40 11.15
CA ARG A 72 -11.17 -23.07 10.50
C ARG A 72 -9.87 -22.95 9.73
N SER A 73 -9.86 -22.08 8.71
CA SER A 73 -8.65 -21.69 7.99
C SER A 73 -8.19 -20.30 8.40
N LYS A 74 -6.85 -20.09 8.44
CA LYS A 74 -6.22 -18.78 8.54
C LYS A 74 -5.51 -18.47 7.23
N THR A 75 -5.74 -17.26 6.71
CA THR A 75 -4.99 -16.70 5.59
C THR A 75 -4.17 -15.54 6.12
N VAL A 76 -2.86 -15.55 5.86
CA VAL A 76 -1.97 -14.45 6.21
C VAL A 76 -1.43 -13.85 4.92
N HIS A 77 -1.68 -12.57 4.72
CA HIS A 77 -1.16 -11.81 3.59
C HIS A 77 0.13 -11.12 4.01
N TYR A 78 1.14 -11.21 3.18
CA TYR A 78 2.43 -10.58 3.42
C TYR A 78 2.85 -9.67 2.28
N TRP A 79 3.61 -8.66 2.63
CA TRP A 79 4.31 -7.76 1.72
C TRP A 79 5.80 -7.74 2.03
N VAL A 80 6.61 -7.33 1.07
CA VAL A 80 7.95 -6.85 1.39
C VAL A 80 7.79 -5.50 2.07
N GLY A 81 8.24 -5.37 3.32
CA GLY A 81 8.25 -4.12 4.07
C GLY A 81 9.61 -3.41 3.99
N ARG A 82 9.60 -2.10 4.19
CA ARG A 82 10.80 -1.26 4.38
C ARG A 82 10.64 -0.42 5.62
N ALA A 83 11.62 -0.50 6.51
CA ALA A 83 11.70 0.40 7.65
C ALA A 83 11.76 1.87 7.18
N VAL A 84 11.05 2.75 7.89
CA VAL A 84 10.96 4.19 7.62
C VAL A 84 11.28 4.95 8.90
N GLY A 85 12.26 5.84 8.84
CA GLY A 85 12.73 6.59 10.01
C GLY A 85 13.62 5.76 10.90
N ASP A 86 13.43 5.87 12.23
CA ASP A 86 14.19 5.09 13.21
C ASP A 86 13.81 3.61 13.13
N ASP A 87 14.81 2.76 13.02
CA ASP A 87 14.67 1.30 12.97
C ASP A 87 15.41 0.58 14.11
N ASP A 88 15.84 1.31 15.14
CA ASP A 88 16.44 0.73 16.34
C ASP A 88 15.40 0.00 17.15
N VAL A 89 15.64 -1.29 17.41
CA VAL A 89 14.79 -2.17 18.23
C VAL A 89 15.40 -2.47 19.58
N SER A 90 16.55 -1.91 19.91
CA SER A 90 17.25 -2.17 21.18
C SER A 90 16.45 -1.73 22.41
N GLY A 91 15.57 -0.75 22.25
CA GLY A 91 14.65 -0.26 23.27
C GLY A 91 13.30 -0.95 23.32
N TYR A 92 13.12 -2.07 22.60
CA TYR A 92 11.84 -2.79 22.62
C TYR A 92 11.53 -3.32 24.03
N VAL A 93 10.30 -3.08 24.48
CA VAL A 93 9.83 -3.56 25.80
C VAL A 93 9.00 -4.83 25.58
N PRO A 94 9.47 -5.99 26.07
CA PRO A 94 8.76 -7.26 25.93
C PRO A 94 7.35 -7.21 26.55
N ASN A 95 6.43 -7.97 25.93
CA ASN A 95 5.06 -8.16 26.42
C ASN A 95 4.65 -9.65 26.33
N GLU A 96 3.39 -9.95 26.66
CA GLU A 96 2.89 -11.34 26.67
C GLU A 96 2.82 -11.97 25.25
N GLU A 97 2.75 -11.15 24.21
CA GLU A 97 2.63 -11.61 22.83
C GLU A 97 4.00 -11.72 22.14
N ILE A 98 4.88 -10.72 22.37
CA ILE A 98 6.21 -10.62 21.78
C ILE A 98 7.21 -10.32 22.89
N ASP A 99 8.19 -11.19 23.10
CA ASP A 99 9.26 -11.00 24.10
C ASP A 99 10.64 -10.72 23.49
N GLY A 100 10.78 -10.86 22.17
CA GLY A 100 12.01 -10.57 21.45
C GLY A 100 11.76 -9.96 20.06
N VAL A 101 12.53 -8.94 19.72
CA VAL A 101 12.53 -8.29 18.39
C VAL A 101 13.96 -8.14 17.93
N GLU A 102 14.29 -8.68 16.76
CA GLU A 102 15.67 -8.67 16.25
C GLU A 102 15.75 -8.39 14.76
N TRP A 103 16.78 -7.63 14.38
CA TRP A 103 17.25 -7.56 13.00
C TRP A 103 18.25 -8.67 12.75
N VAL A 104 17.86 -9.62 11.91
CA VAL A 104 18.65 -10.80 11.60
C VAL A 104 19.12 -10.73 10.14
N ARG A 105 20.39 -10.96 9.91
CA ARG A 105 20.90 -11.07 8.53
C ARG A 105 20.08 -12.10 7.75
N ASP A 106 19.69 -11.74 6.52
CA ASP A 106 18.84 -12.52 5.65
C ASP A 106 19.31 -13.99 5.48
N ASP A 107 20.63 -14.23 5.38
CA ASP A 107 21.19 -15.59 5.31
C ASP A 107 20.97 -16.41 6.59
N ARG A 108 20.97 -15.77 7.75
CA ARG A 108 20.70 -16.38 9.07
C ARG A 108 19.22 -16.45 9.40
N ALA A 109 18.42 -15.51 8.92
CA ALA A 109 16.97 -15.46 9.17
C ALA A 109 16.29 -16.79 8.78
N ARG A 110 16.75 -17.45 7.71
CA ARG A 110 16.25 -18.77 7.33
C ARG A 110 16.44 -19.85 8.39
N LEU A 111 17.50 -19.76 9.20
CA LEU A 111 17.77 -20.71 10.25
C LEU A 111 17.00 -20.36 11.52
N ALA A 112 16.80 -19.07 11.80
CA ALA A 112 16.03 -18.59 12.94
C ALA A 112 14.53 -18.87 12.80
N LEU A 113 13.96 -18.71 11.59
CA LEU A 113 12.54 -18.95 11.34
C LEU A 113 12.14 -20.39 11.68
N THR A 114 11.12 -20.54 12.52
CA THR A 114 10.68 -21.84 13.03
C THR A 114 9.94 -22.66 11.98
N TYR A 115 9.09 -22.01 11.16
CA TYR A 115 8.22 -22.71 10.21
C TYR A 115 8.74 -22.69 8.77
N GLU A 116 8.57 -23.82 8.07
CA GLU A 116 9.00 -23.94 6.66
C GLU A 116 8.20 -22.99 5.75
N VAL A 117 6.93 -22.71 6.06
CA VAL A 117 6.13 -21.76 5.29
C VAL A 117 6.72 -20.33 5.36
N ASP A 118 7.27 -19.92 6.51
CA ASP A 118 7.94 -18.63 6.65
C ASP A 118 9.27 -18.60 5.89
N ARG A 119 10.00 -19.71 5.85
CA ARG A 119 11.19 -19.86 5.01
C ARG A 119 10.87 -19.75 3.51
N GLN A 120 9.69 -20.22 3.09
CA GLN A 120 9.21 -20.05 1.71
C GLN A 120 8.91 -18.60 1.41
N THR A 121 8.20 -17.91 2.30
CA THR A 121 7.92 -16.48 2.20
C THR A 121 9.22 -15.65 2.19
N LEU A 122 10.21 -16.00 3.00
CA LEU A 122 11.54 -15.37 2.95
C LEU A 122 12.22 -15.56 1.58
N ARG A 123 12.15 -16.75 1.01
CA ARG A 123 12.74 -17.01 -0.33
C ARG A 123 12.11 -16.16 -1.42
N GLU A 124 10.79 -15.95 -1.37
CA GLU A 124 10.08 -15.06 -2.28
C GLU A 124 10.48 -13.60 -2.05
N ALA A 125 10.42 -13.14 -0.80
CA ALA A 125 10.79 -11.78 -0.41
C ALA A 125 12.23 -11.40 -0.82
N ARG A 126 13.17 -12.33 -0.76
CA ARG A 126 14.56 -12.15 -1.22
C ARG A 126 14.66 -11.71 -2.67
N ARG A 127 13.79 -12.20 -3.55
CA ARG A 127 13.77 -11.83 -4.98
C ARG A 127 13.29 -10.40 -5.17
N LEU A 128 12.41 -9.93 -4.27
CA LEU A 128 11.76 -8.62 -4.30
C LEU A 128 12.39 -7.61 -3.32
N ARG A 129 13.44 -7.99 -2.57
CA ARG A 129 14.02 -7.19 -1.48
C ARG A 129 14.67 -5.88 -1.91
N LYS A 130 14.92 -5.66 -3.19
CA LYS A 130 15.48 -4.39 -3.66
C LYS A 130 14.45 -3.27 -3.47
N LYS A 131 14.93 -2.09 -3.04
CA LYS A 131 14.08 -0.92 -2.79
C LYS A 131 13.18 -0.61 -4.00
N THR A 132 11.89 -0.57 -3.78
CA THR A 132 10.86 -0.16 -4.73
C THR A 132 10.10 1.03 -4.16
N HIS A 133 9.40 1.76 -5.02
CA HIS A 133 8.43 2.77 -4.63
C HIS A 133 7.08 2.41 -5.24
N ALA A 134 6.00 2.90 -4.64
CA ALA A 134 4.65 2.69 -5.12
C ALA A 134 4.14 3.92 -5.85
N LEU A 135 3.64 3.73 -7.07
CA LEU A 135 2.73 4.66 -7.72
C LEU A 135 1.31 4.10 -7.55
N VAL A 136 0.50 4.78 -6.76
CA VAL A 136 -0.91 4.42 -6.54
C VAL A 136 -1.76 5.15 -7.58
N VAL A 137 -2.27 4.42 -8.58
CA VAL A 137 -3.24 4.94 -9.54
C VAL A 137 -4.63 4.73 -8.99
N LEU A 138 -5.32 5.81 -8.64
CA LEU A 138 -6.59 5.83 -7.92
C LEU A 138 -7.70 6.40 -8.81
N ARG A 139 -8.82 5.71 -8.88
CA ARG A 139 -10.06 6.29 -9.39
C ARG A 139 -10.76 7.06 -8.27
N HIS A 140 -11.24 8.27 -8.55
CA HIS A 140 -12.01 9.06 -7.57
C HIS A 140 -13.15 8.26 -6.92
N GLY A 141 -13.53 8.60 -5.70
CA GLY A 141 -14.66 8.02 -4.96
C GLY A 141 -16.01 8.26 -5.63
N ASP A 142 -17.05 7.71 -5.06
CA ASP A 142 -18.41 7.88 -5.55
C ASP A 142 -18.79 9.36 -5.61
N ALA A 143 -19.22 9.82 -6.76
CA ALA A 143 -19.60 11.21 -6.98
C ALA A 143 -21.11 11.35 -7.18
N ARG A 144 -21.65 12.53 -6.92
CA ARG A 144 -23.06 12.81 -7.19
C ARG A 144 -23.41 12.37 -8.62
N PRO A 145 -24.64 11.80 -8.85
CA PRO A 145 -25.03 11.31 -10.17
C PRO A 145 -25.00 12.43 -11.22
N ARG A 146 -24.31 12.21 -12.35
CA ARG A 146 -24.19 13.18 -13.44
C ARG A 146 -25.57 13.64 -13.95
N LYS A 147 -26.54 12.74 -14.02
CA LYS A 147 -27.90 13.04 -14.47
C LYS A 147 -28.66 14.10 -13.66
N THR A 148 -28.30 14.27 -12.39
CA THR A 148 -28.92 15.27 -11.48
C THR A 148 -28.04 16.51 -11.31
N TRP A 149 -26.82 16.53 -11.83
CA TRP A 149 -25.90 17.66 -11.77
C TRP A 149 -26.13 18.60 -12.94
N ARG A 150 -26.32 19.93 -12.65
CA ARG A 150 -26.68 20.94 -13.68
C ARG A 150 -25.62 22.01 -13.89
N ARG A 151 -24.50 21.92 -13.16
CA ARG A 151 -23.34 22.82 -13.30
C ARG A 151 -22.24 22.17 -14.11
N ASP A 152 -21.10 22.85 -14.23
CA ASP A 152 -19.90 22.29 -14.83
C ASP A 152 -19.54 20.94 -14.14
N ASP A 153 -19.27 19.91 -14.94
CA ASP A 153 -18.96 18.57 -14.41
C ASP A 153 -17.66 18.55 -13.61
N ARG A 154 -16.75 19.48 -13.84
CA ARG A 154 -15.54 19.67 -13.04
C ARG A 154 -15.85 20.04 -11.58
N GLU A 155 -16.96 20.74 -11.35
CA GLU A 155 -17.42 21.13 -10.02
C GLU A 155 -18.28 20.04 -9.34
N ARG A 156 -18.56 18.93 -10.01
CA ARG A 156 -19.37 17.85 -9.45
C ARG A 156 -18.64 17.18 -8.28
N PRO A 157 -19.19 17.28 -7.05
CA PRO A 157 -18.53 16.76 -5.84
C PRO A 157 -18.73 15.27 -5.65
N LEU A 158 -18.02 14.71 -4.69
CA LEU A 158 -18.30 13.39 -4.15
C LEU A 158 -19.75 13.35 -3.57
N ALA A 159 -20.34 12.18 -3.58
CA ALA A 159 -21.51 11.83 -2.77
C ALA A 159 -21.07 11.59 -1.32
N GLU A 160 -22.02 11.38 -0.42
CA GLU A 160 -21.74 11.09 0.99
C GLU A 160 -20.88 9.83 1.14
N ASP A 161 -21.25 8.74 0.44
CA ASP A 161 -20.44 7.51 0.41
C ASP A 161 -19.02 7.76 -0.11
N GLY A 162 -18.88 8.62 -1.13
CA GLY A 162 -17.57 9.00 -1.66
C GLY A 162 -16.70 9.76 -0.66
N LEU A 163 -17.29 10.60 0.19
CA LEU A 163 -16.58 11.27 1.28
C LEU A 163 -16.12 10.26 2.33
N CYS A 164 -16.96 9.28 2.69
CA CYS A 164 -16.57 8.19 3.57
C CYS A 164 -15.44 7.33 2.96
N GLN A 165 -15.52 7.05 1.65
CA GLN A 165 -14.44 6.34 0.93
C GLN A 165 -13.12 7.13 1.00
N ALA A 166 -13.16 8.46 0.84
CA ALA A 166 -11.96 9.31 0.91
C ALA A 166 -11.27 9.21 2.29
N GLU A 167 -12.03 9.17 3.38
CA GLU A 167 -11.47 8.96 4.73
C GLU A 167 -10.89 7.54 4.90
N ARG A 168 -11.56 6.50 4.38
CA ARG A 168 -11.06 5.12 4.43
C ARG A 168 -9.78 4.93 3.62
N LEU A 169 -9.57 5.73 2.58
CA LEU A 169 -8.34 5.72 1.77
C LEU A 169 -7.11 6.20 2.55
N VAL A 170 -7.26 7.03 3.59
CA VAL A 170 -6.14 7.62 4.32
C VAL A 170 -5.14 6.57 4.83
N PRO A 171 -5.53 5.56 5.64
CA PRO A 171 -4.59 4.54 6.11
C PRO A 171 -4.06 3.65 4.96
N VAL A 172 -4.83 3.43 3.90
CA VAL A 172 -4.41 2.62 2.76
C VAL A 172 -3.29 3.30 1.98
N LEU A 173 -3.44 4.59 1.67
CA LEU A 173 -2.41 5.39 0.99
C LEU A 173 -1.17 5.59 1.89
N ALA A 174 -1.38 5.72 3.20
CA ALA A 174 -0.30 5.84 4.17
C ALA A 174 0.58 4.58 4.23
N ALA A 175 0.02 3.40 3.99
CA ALA A 175 0.77 2.14 3.97
C ALA A 175 1.89 2.12 2.90
N TYR A 176 1.78 2.93 1.85
CA TYR A 176 2.80 3.06 0.79
C TYR A 176 3.72 4.27 0.97
N ASP A 177 3.55 5.06 2.03
CA ASP A 177 4.33 6.26 2.36
C ASP A 177 4.41 7.24 1.18
N ALA A 178 3.27 7.51 0.54
CA ALA A 178 3.19 8.40 -0.60
C ALA A 178 3.41 9.87 -0.16
N SER A 179 4.46 10.49 -0.65
CA SER A 179 4.80 11.89 -0.35
C SER A 179 4.52 12.86 -1.51
N ARG A 180 4.02 12.35 -2.63
CA ARG A 180 3.59 13.13 -3.79
C ARG A 180 2.16 12.76 -4.17
N VAL A 181 1.27 13.76 -4.21
CA VAL A 181 -0.12 13.56 -4.62
C VAL A 181 -0.41 14.42 -5.84
N VAL A 182 -0.72 13.78 -6.97
CA VAL A 182 -1.14 14.44 -8.21
C VAL A 182 -2.58 14.02 -8.51
N THR A 183 -3.42 14.97 -8.86
CA THR A 183 -4.85 14.71 -9.09
C THR A 183 -5.41 15.55 -10.22
N SER A 184 -6.38 15.02 -10.94
CA SER A 184 -7.24 15.85 -11.77
C SER A 184 -7.73 17.07 -10.99
N SER A 185 -7.84 18.22 -11.65
CA SER A 185 -8.38 19.45 -11.04
C SER A 185 -9.87 19.36 -10.69
N SER A 186 -10.61 18.38 -11.21
CA SER A 186 -12.03 18.16 -10.90
C SER A 186 -12.26 17.95 -9.40
N LEU A 187 -13.33 18.54 -8.88
CA LEU A 187 -13.63 18.57 -7.44
C LEU A 187 -13.68 17.17 -6.81
N ARG A 188 -14.32 16.20 -7.47
CA ARG A 188 -14.43 14.81 -6.98
C ARG A 188 -13.07 14.11 -6.80
N CYS A 189 -12.12 14.36 -7.71
CA CYS A 189 -10.77 13.80 -7.59
C CYS A 189 -10.00 14.44 -6.44
N ARG A 190 -10.07 15.78 -6.33
CA ARG A 190 -9.46 16.51 -5.21
C ARG A 190 -10.01 16.04 -3.87
N GLN A 191 -11.34 15.99 -3.71
CA GLN A 191 -12.00 15.54 -2.48
C GLN A 191 -11.63 14.10 -2.12
N THR A 192 -11.32 13.24 -3.08
CA THR A 192 -10.91 11.85 -2.83
C THR A 192 -9.55 11.76 -2.14
N VAL A 193 -8.60 12.63 -2.47
CA VAL A 193 -7.22 12.56 -1.94
C VAL A 193 -6.88 13.64 -0.91
N GLU A 194 -7.75 14.63 -0.74
CA GLU A 194 -7.54 15.75 0.17
C GLU A 194 -7.40 15.33 1.65
N PRO A 195 -8.20 14.37 2.19
CA PRO A 195 -8.02 13.89 3.55
C PRO A 195 -6.62 13.33 3.79
N TYR A 196 -6.13 12.51 2.85
CA TYR A 196 -4.78 11.97 2.91
C TYR A 196 -3.71 13.06 2.83
N ALA A 197 -3.79 13.94 1.82
CA ALA A 197 -2.81 15.01 1.62
C ALA A 197 -2.72 15.92 2.85
N ARG A 198 -3.86 16.32 3.41
CA ARG A 198 -3.95 17.13 4.63
C ARG A 198 -3.35 16.40 5.83
N GLY A 199 -3.71 15.14 6.06
CA GLY A 199 -3.23 14.36 7.21
C GLY A 199 -1.72 14.09 7.17
N ARG A 200 -1.13 14.02 5.97
CA ARG A 200 0.32 13.84 5.76
C ARG A 200 1.10 15.15 5.65
N GLY A 201 0.41 16.29 5.52
CA GLY A 201 1.06 17.59 5.29
C GLY A 201 1.78 17.65 3.93
N VAL A 202 1.24 16.97 2.90
CA VAL A 202 1.81 16.99 1.56
C VAL A 202 0.98 17.83 0.61
N ASP A 203 1.65 18.49 -0.34
CA ASP A 203 0.99 19.31 -1.33
C ASP A 203 0.18 18.47 -2.33
N LEU A 204 -1.02 18.96 -2.65
CA LEU A 204 -1.89 18.39 -3.65
C LEU A 204 -1.67 19.13 -4.98
N VAL A 205 -0.99 18.46 -5.91
CA VAL A 205 -0.72 19.00 -7.24
C VAL A 205 -1.90 18.70 -8.16
N ARG A 206 -2.47 19.75 -8.74
CA ARG A 206 -3.58 19.65 -9.71
C ARG A 206 -3.02 19.61 -11.12
N ASP A 207 -3.57 18.72 -11.95
CA ASP A 207 -3.17 18.55 -13.34
C ASP A 207 -4.43 18.35 -14.20
N ASP A 208 -4.72 19.31 -15.06
CA ASP A 208 -5.87 19.27 -15.97
C ASP A 208 -5.75 18.13 -16.99
N GLY A 209 -4.52 17.75 -17.36
CA GLY A 209 -4.27 16.60 -18.24
C GLY A 209 -4.75 15.25 -17.69
N LEU A 210 -5.14 15.20 -16.40
CA LEU A 210 -5.79 14.05 -15.77
C LEU A 210 -7.32 14.19 -15.70
N SER A 211 -7.92 15.25 -16.23
CA SER A 211 -9.36 15.49 -16.25
C SER A 211 -10.02 14.85 -17.47
N GLU A 212 -11.31 14.49 -17.38
CA GLU A 212 -12.05 13.85 -18.48
C GLU A 212 -12.06 14.74 -19.75
N GLU A 213 -12.08 16.04 -19.53
CA GLU A 213 -12.24 17.05 -20.57
C GLU A 213 -10.94 17.34 -21.35
N ASP A 214 -9.79 17.26 -20.66
CA ASP A 214 -8.50 17.71 -21.21
C ASP A 214 -7.47 16.59 -21.38
N ALA A 215 -7.81 15.36 -20.96
CA ALA A 215 -6.89 14.24 -21.04
C ALA A 215 -6.57 13.87 -22.50
N THR A 216 -5.29 13.92 -22.85
CA THR A 216 -4.74 13.35 -24.08
C THR A 216 -3.66 12.33 -23.72
N PRO A 217 -3.29 11.41 -24.63
CA PRO A 217 -2.18 10.47 -24.37
C PRO A 217 -0.91 11.18 -23.93
N GLU A 218 -0.56 12.31 -24.56
CA GLU A 218 0.65 13.08 -24.28
C GLU A 218 0.59 13.76 -22.90
N ALA A 219 -0.57 14.35 -22.55
CA ALA A 219 -0.77 15.00 -21.25
C ALA A 219 -0.68 13.98 -20.12
N VAL A 220 -1.37 12.84 -20.27
CA VAL A 220 -1.33 11.76 -19.27
C VAL A 220 0.08 11.17 -19.14
N ALA A 221 0.77 10.93 -20.25
CA ALA A 221 2.16 10.44 -20.21
C ALA A 221 3.09 11.43 -19.49
N SER A 222 2.90 12.74 -19.73
CA SER A 222 3.66 13.80 -19.04
C SER A 222 3.39 13.86 -17.53
N ALA A 223 2.17 13.54 -17.09
CA ALA A 223 1.82 13.45 -15.67
C ALA A 223 2.40 12.18 -15.00
N VAL A 224 2.42 11.05 -15.71
CA VAL A 224 2.84 9.72 -15.19
C VAL A 224 4.36 9.58 -15.12
N ALA A 225 5.09 9.97 -16.16
CA ALA A 225 6.52 9.71 -16.31
C ALA A 225 7.38 10.26 -15.14
N PRO A 226 7.14 11.47 -14.61
CA PRO A 226 7.88 11.98 -13.45
C PRO A 226 7.66 11.12 -12.19
N LEU A 227 6.45 10.57 -12.00
CA LEU A 227 6.10 9.78 -10.81
C LEU A 227 6.85 8.45 -10.77
N LEU A 228 7.13 7.83 -11.91
CA LEU A 228 7.94 6.62 -12.01
C LEU A 228 9.44 6.85 -11.72
N ASN A 229 9.90 8.09 -11.83
CA ASN A 229 11.29 8.46 -11.58
C ASN A 229 11.54 9.00 -10.16
N LEU A 230 10.48 9.17 -9.35
CA LEU A 230 10.62 9.59 -7.96
C LEU A 230 11.24 8.48 -7.10
N ASP A 231 12.13 8.87 -6.18
CA ASP A 231 12.63 7.99 -5.10
C ASP A 231 11.71 8.04 -3.88
N ALA A 232 10.40 8.11 -4.13
CA ALA A 232 9.33 8.22 -3.14
C ALA A 232 8.04 7.60 -3.64
N GLY A 233 7.14 7.24 -2.72
CA GLY A 233 5.77 6.83 -3.07
C GLY A 233 4.96 8.01 -3.60
N SER A 234 4.02 7.74 -4.51
CA SER A 234 3.17 8.75 -5.13
C SER A 234 1.73 8.25 -5.34
N VAL A 235 0.79 9.20 -5.39
CA VAL A 235 -0.61 8.96 -5.74
C VAL A 235 -0.96 9.77 -6.98
N LEU A 236 -1.63 9.13 -7.94
CA LEU A 236 -2.25 9.75 -9.11
C LEU A 236 -3.74 9.47 -9.06
N CYS A 237 -4.57 10.50 -8.85
CA CYS A 237 -6.02 10.35 -8.80
C CYS A 237 -6.67 10.91 -10.07
N THR A 238 -7.49 10.08 -10.75
CA THR A 238 -8.13 10.44 -12.00
C THR A 238 -9.51 9.79 -12.18
N HIS A 239 -10.02 9.75 -13.38
CA HIS A 239 -11.36 9.33 -13.79
C HIS A 239 -11.34 8.02 -14.58
N ARG A 240 -12.47 7.28 -14.54
CA ARG A 240 -12.62 6.05 -15.32
C ARG A 240 -12.27 6.19 -16.81
N PRO A 241 -12.71 7.25 -17.55
CA PRO A 241 -12.35 7.40 -18.95
C PRO A 241 -10.88 7.69 -19.23
N VAL A 242 -10.14 8.22 -18.24
CA VAL A 242 -8.71 8.56 -18.36
C VAL A 242 -7.82 7.37 -18.03
N LEU A 243 -8.29 6.42 -17.19
CA LEU A 243 -7.49 5.24 -16.80
C LEU A 243 -6.88 4.46 -17.99
N PRO A 244 -7.57 4.26 -19.13
CA PRO A 244 -6.94 3.59 -20.28
C PRO A 244 -5.67 4.28 -20.78
N LEU A 245 -5.61 5.61 -20.75
CA LEU A 245 -4.41 6.39 -21.13
C LEU A 245 -3.30 6.24 -20.08
N VAL A 246 -3.68 6.14 -18.78
CA VAL A 246 -2.70 5.87 -17.71
C VAL A 246 -2.08 4.48 -17.89
N TRP A 247 -2.90 3.46 -18.20
CA TRP A 247 -2.38 2.11 -18.46
C TRP A 247 -1.45 2.07 -19.66
N GLU A 248 -1.78 2.78 -20.73
CA GLU A 248 -0.91 2.92 -21.90
C GLU A 248 0.42 3.60 -21.56
N ALA A 249 0.37 4.71 -20.80
CA ALA A 249 1.58 5.42 -20.35
C ALA A 249 2.47 4.58 -19.44
N LEU A 250 1.89 3.63 -18.69
CA LEU A 250 2.60 2.68 -17.82
C LEU A 250 3.04 1.40 -18.54
N GLY A 251 2.61 1.17 -19.79
CA GLY A 251 2.83 -0.08 -20.51
C GLY A 251 2.14 -1.27 -19.88
N LEU A 252 0.98 -1.06 -19.25
CA LEU A 252 0.22 -2.09 -18.53
C LEU A 252 -1.05 -2.50 -19.29
N GLU A 253 -1.51 -3.71 -19.03
CA GLU A 253 -2.85 -4.14 -19.44
C GLU A 253 -3.94 -3.32 -18.72
N ARG A 254 -5.09 -3.20 -19.36
CA ARG A 254 -6.22 -2.43 -18.84
C ARG A 254 -6.81 -3.11 -17.61
N VAL A 255 -6.81 -2.41 -16.49
CA VAL A 255 -7.46 -2.81 -15.24
C VAL A 255 -8.71 -1.97 -15.04
N LYS A 256 -9.84 -2.62 -14.75
CA LYS A 256 -11.07 -1.93 -14.36
C LYS A 256 -10.99 -1.57 -12.88
N LEU A 257 -11.12 -0.30 -12.56
CA LEU A 257 -11.21 0.19 -11.19
C LEU A 257 -12.63 0.69 -10.91
N GLU A 258 -13.23 0.24 -9.82
CA GLU A 258 -14.46 0.81 -9.28
C GLU A 258 -14.15 2.15 -8.57
N PRO A 259 -15.16 2.97 -8.20
CA PRO A 259 -14.91 4.19 -7.41
C PRO A 259 -14.10 3.87 -6.15
N ALA A 260 -13.16 4.75 -5.80
CA ALA A 260 -12.22 4.59 -4.70
C ALA A 260 -11.38 3.29 -4.74
N SER A 261 -11.32 2.61 -5.90
CA SER A 261 -10.39 1.52 -6.12
C SER A 261 -9.11 2.00 -6.77
N MET A 262 -8.02 1.27 -6.53
CA MET A 262 -6.69 1.63 -6.98
C MET A 262 -5.92 0.44 -7.53
N LEU A 263 -5.00 0.71 -8.45
CA LEU A 263 -3.90 -0.16 -8.83
C LEU A 263 -2.62 0.42 -8.22
N VAL A 264 -1.93 -0.37 -7.42
CA VAL A 264 -0.62 -0.02 -6.89
C VAL A 264 0.44 -0.61 -7.79
N VAL A 265 1.26 0.25 -8.37
CA VAL A 265 2.36 -0.10 -9.26
C VAL A 265 3.66 0.02 -8.46
N HIS A 266 4.22 -1.11 -8.06
CA HIS A 266 5.53 -1.14 -7.43
C HIS A 266 6.60 -1.04 -8.52
N HIS A 267 7.40 0.03 -8.49
CA HIS A 267 8.43 0.28 -9.48
C HIS A 267 9.80 0.50 -8.86
N ARG A 268 10.82 0.32 -9.68
CA ARG A 268 12.21 0.59 -9.35
C ARG A 268 12.88 1.25 -10.56
N ARG A 269 13.22 2.53 -10.44
CA ARG A 269 13.81 3.30 -11.54
C ARG A 269 13.00 3.17 -12.84
N GLY A 270 11.70 3.38 -12.74
CA GLY A 270 10.76 3.31 -13.85
C GLY A 270 10.31 1.89 -14.25
N ALA A 271 11.05 0.84 -13.87
CA ALA A 271 10.65 -0.53 -14.21
C ALA A 271 9.60 -1.07 -13.22
N VAL A 272 8.49 -1.58 -13.71
CA VAL A 272 7.46 -2.25 -12.91
C VAL A 272 8.00 -3.56 -12.34
N VAL A 273 7.81 -3.79 -11.04
CA VAL A 273 8.30 -4.96 -10.30
C VAL A 273 7.15 -5.82 -9.78
N GLY A 274 6.02 -5.20 -9.48
CA GLY A 274 4.83 -5.87 -8.97
C GLY A 274 3.60 -4.99 -9.06
N LEU A 275 2.45 -5.62 -9.05
CA LEU A 275 1.14 -4.97 -9.13
C LEU A 275 0.22 -5.56 -8.07
N GLU A 276 -0.65 -4.73 -7.51
CA GLU A 276 -1.75 -5.17 -6.65
C GLU A 276 -2.95 -4.22 -6.79
N THR A 277 -4.14 -4.72 -6.50
CA THR A 277 -5.38 -3.94 -6.64
C THR A 277 -6.11 -3.92 -5.31
N HIS A 278 -6.57 -2.75 -4.89
CA HIS A 278 -7.35 -2.55 -3.66
C HIS A 278 -8.58 -1.67 -3.93
N GLY A 279 -9.56 -1.79 -3.03
CA GLY A 279 -10.73 -0.91 -2.95
C GLY A 279 -11.14 -0.72 -1.49
N VAL A 280 -11.88 0.34 -1.17
CA VAL A 280 -12.33 0.68 0.19
C VAL A 280 -13.85 0.82 0.26
#